data_cfef1f8592a3d51f9b102316300edc6e
#
_entry.id   cfef1f8592a3d51f9b102316300edc6e
#
_cell.length_a   1.000
_cell.length_b   1.000
_cell.length_c   1.000
_cell.angle_alpha   90.00
_cell.angle_beta   90.00
_cell.angle_gamma   90.00
#
_symmetry.space_group_name_H-M   'P 1'
#
loop_
_entity.id
_entity.type
_entity.pdbx_description
1 polymer ?
#
loop_
_entity_poly.entity_id
_entity_poly.type
_entity_poly.pdbx_seq_one_letter_code
_entity_poly.pdbx_strand_id
1 'polypeptide(L)'
;MVCAVGLQTQIGKIAALMHESREETTPLQKKLGELGKFLSLGSLGICIVLFLLAIVQKRPVFDMLLTAISLAVAAVPEGLPAVVTLCLALSVTRMAKINTIIRRLPSVETLGAVSVVCSDKTGTLTQNKMTVEACFADQKLLPAERMNVKRNRELFLAMLLCNDAQIEKSRVGDPTELALLDFGARYGFEKNALGTSFERKKENAFDSDRKMMSVLCREQGKLTWYVKGAADRILKRCSQVMVWGQPVPMTQAHRQQILAGVEKMAAEELRTLAFACRPYQEGEPENMAEMNLIFLGITGMRDPIRPEAIRAVADFQKAGVSTVMITGDHVATAFAVGKKLGIVSKQSQCMTGEVLSGLSEDDLAGHLDEIRVFARVSPKDKVKIVRAFQKRGQIVAMTGDGVNDAPSLKAADVGIAMGKGGTDVARQASDMILTDDNFATIRRAMEEGRGVYENIRKSVLFLLSSNLGEILTMFAAVLMGLPSPLQSAHILWINDYGIAPGTGARC
;
A
#
# COMPACT_ATOMS: atom_id res chain seq x y z
N MET A 1 -8.10 32.71 5.15
CA MET A 1 -7.02 33.19 6.03
C MET A 1 -5.82 32.27 5.92
N VAL A 2 -4.62 32.75 5.59
CA VAL A 2 -3.40 31.91 5.51
C VAL A 2 -2.87 31.74 6.93
N CYS A 3 -2.76 30.50 7.42
CA CYS A 3 -2.31 30.19 8.80
C CYS A 3 -0.82 29.79 8.89
N ALA A 4 -0.20 29.35 7.80
CA ALA A 4 1.19 28.94 7.73
C ALA A 4 1.72 29.03 6.30
N VAL A 5 3.05 29.24 6.13
CA VAL A 5 3.73 29.32 4.82
C VAL A 5 5.02 28.50 4.82
N GLY A 6 5.45 28.06 3.65
CA GLY A 6 6.71 27.31 3.47
C GLY A 6 6.78 26.04 4.32
N LEU A 7 7.91 25.81 4.98
CA LEU A 7 8.16 24.60 5.80
C LEU A 7 7.27 24.51 7.06
N GLN A 8 6.57 25.57 7.44
CA GLN A 8 5.63 25.56 8.57
C GLN A 8 4.26 24.97 8.18
N THR A 9 3.95 24.86 6.89
CA THR A 9 2.73 24.19 6.41
C THR A 9 2.79 22.69 6.66
N GLN A 10 1.64 22.01 6.63
CA GLN A 10 1.62 20.55 6.76
C GLN A 10 2.43 19.87 5.64
N ILE A 11 2.30 20.34 4.39
CA ILE A 11 3.09 19.85 3.26
C ILE A 11 4.58 20.16 3.45
N GLY A 12 4.94 21.34 3.98
CA GLY A 12 6.32 21.69 4.29
C GLY A 12 6.95 20.79 5.35
N LYS A 13 6.21 20.41 6.39
CA LYS A 13 6.67 19.43 7.39
C LYS A 13 6.90 18.05 6.81
N ILE A 14 6.02 17.61 5.89
CA ILE A 14 6.17 16.34 5.15
C ILE A 14 7.44 16.39 4.29
N ALA A 15 7.67 17.49 3.57
CA ALA A 15 8.87 17.68 2.75
C ALA A 15 10.16 17.64 3.59
N ALA A 16 10.17 18.23 4.78
CA ALA A 16 11.31 18.17 5.70
C ALA A 16 11.62 16.73 6.13
N LEU A 17 10.60 15.93 6.49
CA LEU A 17 10.77 14.51 6.83
C LEU A 17 11.34 13.69 5.66
N MET A 18 10.98 14.04 4.42
CA MET A 18 11.53 13.38 3.24
C MET A 18 13.01 13.72 3.01
N HIS A 19 13.47 14.92 3.36
CA HIS A 19 14.88 15.31 3.24
C HIS A 19 15.80 14.64 4.26
N GLU A 20 15.32 14.27 5.42
CA GLU A 20 16.10 13.58 6.46
C GLU A 20 16.44 12.12 6.11
N SER A 21 15.74 11.52 5.14
CA SER A 21 15.97 10.14 4.74
C SER A 21 17.19 10.02 3.83
N ARG A 22 18.23 9.27 4.26
CA ARG A 22 19.45 9.01 3.50
C ARG A 22 19.26 7.83 2.55
N GLU A 23 19.96 7.86 1.42
CA GLU A 23 20.08 6.70 0.54
C GLU A 23 21.06 5.69 1.17
N GLU A 24 20.55 4.50 1.48
CA GLU A 24 21.40 3.39 1.96
C GLU A 24 21.84 2.49 0.80
N THR A 25 23.03 1.91 0.94
CA THR A 25 23.52 0.88 -0.01
C THR A 25 22.69 -0.40 0.12
N THR A 26 22.40 -1.06 -1.01
CA THR A 26 21.60 -2.30 -1.00
C THR A 26 22.33 -3.45 -0.30
N PRO A 27 21.56 -4.46 0.19
CA PRO A 27 22.14 -5.68 0.78
C PRO A 27 23.15 -6.37 -0.15
N LEU A 28 22.87 -6.42 -1.44
CA LEU A 28 23.77 -7.01 -2.44
C LEU A 28 25.05 -6.17 -2.60
N GLN A 29 24.94 -4.85 -2.69
CA GLN A 29 26.11 -3.97 -2.80
C GLN A 29 27.05 -4.11 -1.59
N LYS A 30 26.49 -4.22 -0.37
CA LYS A 30 27.28 -4.47 0.85
C LYS A 30 28.03 -5.81 0.75
N LYS A 31 27.31 -6.90 0.41
CA LYS A 31 27.91 -8.24 0.25
C LYS A 31 28.92 -8.33 -0.88
N LEU A 32 28.68 -7.68 -2.03
CA LEU A 32 29.62 -7.64 -3.14
C LEU A 32 30.89 -6.85 -2.77
N GLY A 33 30.77 -5.77 -2.01
CA GLY A 33 31.89 -5.02 -1.50
C GLY A 33 32.76 -5.83 -0.53
N GLU A 34 32.14 -6.61 0.37
CA GLU A 34 32.87 -7.53 1.28
C GLU A 34 33.57 -8.66 0.50
N LEU A 35 32.85 -9.25 -0.46
CA LEU A 35 33.42 -10.29 -1.33
C LEU A 35 34.62 -9.77 -2.13
N GLY A 36 34.49 -8.56 -2.72
CA GLY A 36 35.57 -7.91 -3.46
C GLY A 36 36.83 -7.71 -2.59
N LYS A 37 36.69 -7.25 -1.35
CA LYS A 37 37.79 -7.10 -0.40
C LYS A 37 38.44 -8.45 -0.07
N PHE A 38 37.64 -9.47 0.19
CA PHE A 38 38.15 -10.82 0.49
C PHE A 38 38.92 -11.41 -0.69
N LEU A 39 38.39 -11.29 -1.91
CA LEU A 39 39.05 -11.77 -3.12
C LEU A 39 40.35 -11.02 -3.41
N SER A 40 40.34 -9.68 -3.29
CA SER A 40 41.55 -8.87 -3.50
C SER A 40 42.68 -9.22 -2.52
N LEU A 41 42.33 -9.44 -1.24
CA LEU A 41 43.33 -9.83 -0.23
C LEU A 41 43.83 -11.25 -0.47
N GLY A 42 42.96 -12.19 -0.83
CA GLY A 42 43.31 -13.56 -1.15
C GLY A 42 44.22 -13.66 -2.39
N SER A 43 43.86 -12.93 -3.47
CA SER A 43 44.66 -12.90 -4.70
C SER A 43 46.06 -12.31 -4.47
N LEU A 44 46.16 -11.24 -3.70
CA LEU A 44 47.45 -10.65 -3.33
C LEU A 44 48.31 -11.65 -2.58
N GLY A 45 47.73 -12.41 -1.64
CA GLY A 45 48.46 -13.48 -0.93
C GLY A 45 48.97 -14.56 -1.86
N ILE A 46 48.16 -15.04 -2.80
CA ILE A 46 48.55 -16.03 -3.80
C ILE A 46 49.65 -15.49 -4.71
N CYS A 47 49.58 -14.25 -5.17
CA CYS A 47 50.61 -13.61 -6.00
C CYS A 47 51.94 -13.52 -5.28
N ILE A 48 51.95 -13.16 -3.99
CA ILE A 48 53.17 -13.13 -3.18
C ILE A 48 53.79 -14.53 -3.08
N VAL A 49 52.97 -15.55 -2.79
CA VAL A 49 53.47 -16.95 -2.72
C VAL A 49 54.05 -17.43 -4.05
N LEU A 50 53.36 -17.17 -5.16
CA LEU A 50 53.83 -17.52 -6.50
C LEU A 50 55.16 -16.82 -6.85
N PHE A 51 55.26 -15.54 -6.53
CA PHE A 51 56.48 -14.76 -6.77
C PHE A 51 57.67 -15.30 -5.97
N LEU A 52 57.44 -15.61 -4.68
CA LEU A 52 58.49 -16.21 -3.84
C LEU A 52 58.92 -17.60 -4.34
N LEU A 53 57.98 -18.46 -4.73
CA LEU A 53 58.28 -19.77 -5.33
C LEU A 53 59.06 -19.65 -6.62
N ALA A 54 58.76 -18.68 -7.46
CA ALA A 54 59.48 -18.43 -8.70
C ALA A 54 60.97 -18.01 -8.49
N ILE A 55 61.20 -17.19 -7.44
CA ILE A 55 62.57 -16.83 -7.03
C ILE A 55 63.35 -18.09 -6.59
N VAL A 56 62.73 -18.93 -5.75
CA VAL A 56 63.38 -20.19 -5.32
C VAL A 56 63.69 -21.11 -6.50
N GLN A 57 62.80 -21.15 -7.51
CA GLN A 57 63.00 -21.94 -8.75
C GLN A 57 63.94 -21.28 -9.74
N LYS A 58 64.56 -20.14 -9.41
CA LYS A 58 65.49 -19.37 -10.29
C LYS A 58 64.87 -19.00 -11.66
N ARG A 59 63.62 -18.74 -11.73
CA ARG A 59 62.93 -18.27 -12.94
C ARG A 59 63.20 -16.78 -13.20
N PRO A 60 63.02 -16.29 -14.44
CA PRO A 60 63.21 -14.87 -14.75
C PRO A 60 62.24 -14.03 -13.90
N VAL A 61 62.77 -13.18 -13.03
CA VAL A 61 62.01 -12.39 -12.06
C VAL A 61 60.98 -11.48 -12.74
N PHE A 62 61.36 -10.88 -13.89
CA PHE A 62 60.49 -9.97 -14.64
C PHE A 62 59.24 -10.68 -15.20
N ASP A 63 59.43 -11.86 -15.82
CA ASP A 63 58.33 -12.64 -16.37
C ASP A 63 57.37 -13.14 -15.28
N MET A 64 57.91 -13.49 -14.12
CA MET A 64 57.14 -13.94 -12.98
C MET A 64 56.36 -12.79 -12.30
N LEU A 65 56.96 -11.58 -12.28
CA LEU A 65 56.26 -10.38 -11.81
C LEU A 65 55.07 -10.05 -12.71
N LEU A 66 55.26 -10.07 -14.04
CA LEU A 66 54.20 -9.87 -15.01
C LEU A 66 53.09 -10.92 -14.85
N THR A 67 53.43 -12.18 -14.66
CA THR A 67 52.49 -13.27 -14.43
C THR A 67 51.72 -13.08 -13.13
N ALA A 68 52.38 -12.70 -12.03
CA ALA A 68 51.75 -12.44 -10.75
C ALA A 68 50.77 -11.25 -10.83
N ILE A 69 51.17 -10.15 -11.50
CA ILE A 69 50.29 -9.00 -11.71
C ILE A 69 49.08 -9.38 -12.56
N SER A 70 49.28 -10.13 -13.65
CA SER A 70 48.16 -10.57 -14.52
C SER A 70 47.19 -11.46 -13.78
N LEU A 71 47.68 -12.34 -12.91
CA LEU A 71 46.85 -13.21 -12.08
C LEU A 71 46.11 -12.42 -11.00
N ALA A 72 46.72 -11.38 -10.43
CA ALA A 72 46.07 -10.50 -9.48
C ALA A 72 44.89 -9.72 -10.12
N VAL A 73 45.06 -9.26 -11.36
CA VAL A 73 44.01 -8.59 -12.14
C VAL A 73 42.92 -9.59 -12.48
N ALA A 74 43.27 -10.80 -12.95
CA ALA A 74 42.30 -11.85 -13.29
C ALA A 74 41.46 -12.33 -12.10
N ALA A 75 41.99 -12.23 -10.89
CA ALA A 75 41.23 -12.62 -9.68
C ALA A 75 40.03 -11.70 -9.37
N VAL A 76 40.00 -10.49 -9.92
CA VAL A 76 38.91 -9.54 -9.73
C VAL A 76 37.93 -9.67 -10.89
N PRO A 77 36.66 -10.06 -10.65
CA PRO A 77 35.69 -10.23 -11.72
C PRO A 77 35.19 -8.85 -12.22
N GLU A 78 35.87 -8.23 -13.16
CA GLU A 78 35.57 -6.90 -13.71
C GLU A 78 34.22 -6.82 -14.38
N GLY A 79 33.72 -7.93 -14.95
CA GLY A 79 32.39 -8.03 -15.56
C GLY A 79 31.22 -8.07 -14.61
N LEU A 80 31.43 -8.24 -13.30
CA LEU A 80 30.37 -8.42 -12.32
C LEU A 80 29.40 -7.24 -12.27
N PRO A 81 29.78 -5.95 -12.23
CA PRO A 81 28.86 -4.82 -12.24
C PRO A 81 28.01 -4.79 -13.51
N ALA A 82 28.56 -5.12 -14.67
CA ALA A 82 27.85 -5.15 -15.94
C ALA A 82 26.77 -6.24 -15.95
N VAL A 83 27.11 -7.45 -15.49
CA VAL A 83 26.16 -8.59 -15.38
C VAL A 83 25.02 -8.25 -14.42
N VAL A 84 25.33 -7.70 -13.24
CA VAL A 84 24.30 -7.28 -12.27
C VAL A 84 23.37 -6.24 -12.89
N THR A 85 23.91 -5.23 -13.54
CA THR A 85 23.11 -4.18 -14.19
C THR A 85 22.22 -4.74 -15.29
N LEU A 86 22.72 -5.67 -16.10
CA LEU A 86 21.96 -6.33 -17.16
C LEU A 86 20.83 -7.19 -16.58
N CYS A 87 21.10 -7.99 -15.54
CA CYS A 87 20.07 -8.77 -14.85
C CYS A 87 18.95 -7.89 -14.27
N LEU A 88 19.32 -6.78 -13.64
CA LEU A 88 18.35 -5.81 -13.10
C LEU A 88 17.53 -5.16 -14.23
N ALA A 89 18.15 -4.73 -15.32
CA ALA A 89 17.47 -4.10 -16.46
C ALA A 89 16.45 -5.04 -17.14
N LEU A 90 16.83 -6.31 -17.35
CA LEU A 90 15.94 -7.33 -17.90
C LEU A 90 14.75 -7.59 -16.96
N SER A 91 14.98 -7.55 -15.66
CA SER A 91 13.93 -7.76 -14.66
C SER A 91 12.95 -6.61 -14.59
N VAL A 92 13.38 -5.36 -14.79
CA VAL A 92 12.46 -4.21 -14.90
C VAL A 92 11.47 -4.42 -16.05
N THR A 93 11.93 -4.95 -17.19
CA THR A 93 11.06 -5.26 -18.32
C THR A 93 10.01 -6.32 -17.97
N ARG A 94 10.37 -7.33 -17.17
CA ARG A 94 9.44 -8.35 -16.68
C ARG A 94 8.46 -7.77 -15.66
N MET A 95 8.94 -6.95 -14.72
CA MET A 95 8.10 -6.28 -13.72
C MET A 95 7.07 -5.34 -14.36
N ALA A 96 7.42 -4.65 -15.44
CA ALA A 96 6.47 -3.84 -16.21
C ALA A 96 5.30 -4.67 -16.76
N LYS A 97 5.54 -5.92 -17.19
CA LYS A 97 4.50 -6.84 -17.67
C LYS A 97 3.54 -7.31 -16.58
N ILE A 98 3.94 -7.23 -15.31
CA ILE A 98 3.10 -7.57 -14.15
C ILE A 98 2.57 -6.33 -13.43
N ASN A 99 2.36 -5.23 -14.15
CA ASN A 99 1.80 -3.97 -13.64
C ASN A 99 2.67 -3.27 -12.57
N THR A 100 3.98 -3.42 -12.67
CA THR A 100 4.94 -2.83 -11.72
C THR A 100 5.94 -1.96 -12.45
N ILE A 101 5.95 -0.66 -12.17
CA ILE A 101 6.95 0.28 -12.69
C ILE A 101 8.03 0.48 -11.64
N ILE A 102 9.26 0.13 -11.99
CA ILE A 102 10.44 0.35 -11.15
C ILE A 102 11.05 1.72 -11.46
N ARG A 103 11.26 2.53 -10.45
CA ARG A 103 11.88 3.86 -10.56
C ARG A 103 13.36 3.85 -10.20
N ARG A 104 13.77 2.91 -9.35
CA ARG A 104 15.17 2.72 -8.93
C ARG A 104 15.57 1.27 -9.14
N LEU A 105 16.59 1.02 -9.96
CA LEU A 105 17.05 -0.33 -10.27
C LEU A 105 17.40 -1.18 -9.03
N PRO A 106 18.09 -0.64 -8.01
CA PRO A 106 18.44 -1.43 -6.83
C PRO A 106 17.23 -1.97 -6.05
N SER A 107 16.07 -1.32 -6.14
CA SER A 107 14.87 -1.75 -5.42
C SER A 107 14.32 -3.09 -5.90
N VAL A 108 14.66 -3.53 -7.12
CA VAL A 108 14.31 -4.85 -7.66
C VAL A 108 14.89 -5.98 -6.82
N GLU A 109 16.16 -5.85 -6.47
CA GLU A 109 16.87 -6.82 -5.64
C GLU A 109 16.39 -6.74 -4.18
N THR A 110 16.33 -5.52 -3.65
CA THR A 110 15.90 -5.27 -2.27
C THR A 110 14.50 -5.85 -2.03
N LEU A 111 13.59 -5.74 -3.02
CA LEU A 111 12.25 -6.30 -2.95
C LEU A 111 12.24 -7.82 -2.75
N GLY A 112 13.17 -8.54 -3.37
CA GLY A 112 13.35 -9.99 -3.18
C GLY A 112 13.78 -10.38 -1.77
N ALA A 113 14.46 -9.48 -1.06
CA ALA A 113 14.95 -9.65 0.30
C ALA A 113 13.98 -9.14 1.39
N VAL A 114 12.84 -8.53 1.01
CA VAL A 114 11.85 -7.98 1.95
C VAL A 114 11.36 -9.07 2.90
N SER A 115 11.39 -8.76 4.19
CA SER A 115 10.91 -9.60 5.29
C SER A 115 9.65 -9.05 5.97
N VAL A 116 9.39 -7.75 5.81
CA VAL A 116 8.19 -7.09 6.36
C VAL A 116 7.56 -6.18 5.31
N VAL A 117 6.25 -6.33 5.11
CA VAL A 117 5.43 -5.42 4.29
C VAL A 117 4.54 -4.60 5.21
N CYS A 118 4.87 -3.34 5.38
CA CYS A 118 4.05 -2.34 6.04
C CYS A 118 3.07 -1.75 5.02
N SER A 119 1.79 -1.83 5.29
CA SER A 119 0.76 -1.37 4.35
C SER A 119 -0.18 -0.37 5.00
N ASP A 120 -0.44 0.75 4.32
CA ASP A 120 -1.63 1.53 4.65
C ASP A 120 -2.88 0.69 4.37
N LYS A 121 -3.93 0.91 5.15
CA LYS A 121 -5.22 0.22 4.97
C LYS A 121 -5.94 0.74 3.72
N THR A 122 -6.16 2.06 3.67
CA THR A 122 -7.04 2.70 2.68
C THR A 122 -6.35 2.73 1.30
N GLY A 123 -7.11 2.41 0.25
CA GLY A 123 -6.58 2.43 -1.12
C GLY A 123 -5.63 1.29 -1.47
N THR A 124 -5.03 0.64 -0.48
CA THR A 124 -4.08 -0.47 -0.64
C THR A 124 -4.72 -1.82 -0.33
N LEU A 125 -5.09 -2.06 0.94
CA LEU A 125 -5.75 -3.29 1.39
C LEU A 125 -7.26 -3.25 1.14
N THR A 126 -7.82 -2.05 1.01
CA THR A 126 -9.22 -1.80 0.68
C THR A 126 -9.35 -1.15 -0.69
N GLN A 127 -10.59 -1.07 -1.21
CA GLN A 127 -10.84 -0.59 -2.57
C GLN A 127 -10.78 0.94 -2.72
N ASN A 128 -10.67 1.69 -1.61
CA ASN A 128 -10.82 3.14 -1.55
C ASN A 128 -12.17 3.60 -2.15
N LYS A 129 -13.19 2.80 -1.93
CA LYS A 129 -14.52 3.02 -2.47
C LYS A 129 -15.56 2.67 -1.43
N MET A 130 -16.20 3.68 -0.83
CA MET A 130 -17.32 3.43 0.06
C MET A 130 -18.42 2.65 -0.66
N THR A 131 -18.98 1.65 0.03
CA THR A 131 -20.03 0.77 -0.51
C THR A 131 -21.09 0.54 0.55
N VAL A 132 -22.37 0.63 0.16
CA VAL A 132 -23.50 0.29 1.02
C VAL A 132 -23.55 -1.23 1.15
N GLU A 133 -23.39 -1.76 2.37
CA GLU A 133 -23.42 -3.19 2.65
C GLU A 133 -24.67 -3.64 3.41
N ALA A 134 -25.24 -2.75 4.22
CA ALA A 134 -26.45 -3.03 4.97
C ALA A 134 -27.42 -1.85 4.97
N CYS A 135 -28.69 -2.13 5.08
CA CYS A 135 -29.74 -1.13 5.23
C CYS A 135 -30.67 -1.53 6.39
N PHE A 136 -31.07 -0.56 7.19
CA PHE A 136 -32.15 -0.72 8.15
C PHE A 136 -33.41 -0.04 7.57
N ALA A 137 -34.38 -0.85 7.21
CA ALA A 137 -35.67 -0.38 6.68
C ALA A 137 -36.78 -1.36 7.08
N ASP A 138 -38.04 -0.92 7.13
CA ASP A 138 -39.18 -1.75 7.55
C ASP A 138 -38.94 -2.45 8.91
N GLN A 139 -38.30 -1.76 9.87
CA GLN A 139 -37.96 -2.26 11.20
C GLN A 139 -36.98 -3.46 11.19
N LYS A 140 -36.27 -3.69 10.10
CA LYS A 140 -35.30 -4.81 9.96
C LYS A 140 -33.97 -4.34 9.42
N LEU A 141 -32.93 -4.93 9.94
CA LEU A 141 -31.59 -4.83 9.38
C LEU A 141 -31.44 -5.89 8.27
N LEU A 142 -31.15 -5.45 7.06
CA LEU A 142 -31.04 -6.28 5.87
C LEU A 142 -29.71 -6.06 5.17
N PRO A 143 -29.09 -7.10 4.59
CA PRO A 143 -28.02 -6.91 3.63
C PRO A 143 -28.47 -6.03 2.46
N ALA A 144 -27.57 -5.21 1.93
CA ALA A 144 -27.88 -4.26 0.86
C ALA A 144 -28.52 -4.94 -0.37
N GLU A 145 -28.12 -6.19 -0.70
CA GLU A 145 -28.65 -6.95 -1.85
C GLU A 145 -30.09 -7.43 -1.68
N ARG A 146 -30.64 -7.39 -0.44
CA ARG A 146 -32.01 -7.86 -0.13
C ARG A 146 -33.03 -6.76 0.04
N MET A 147 -32.69 -5.54 -0.36
CA MET A 147 -33.62 -4.40 -0.26
C MET A 147 -34.78 -4.52 -1.24
N ASN A 148 -36.00 -4.28 -0.73
CA ASN A 148 -37.21 -4.23 -1.56
C ASN A 148 -37.44 -2.81 -2.07
N VAL A 149 -37.16 -2.57 -3.33
CA VAL A 149 -37.22 -1.26 -3.98
C VAL A 149 -38.64 -0.67 -3.95
N LYS A 150 -39.64 -1.48 -4.26
CA LYS A 150 -41.04 -0.98 -4.35
C LYS A 150 -41.54 -0.45 -3.01
N ARG A 151 -41.16 -1.11 -1.91
CA ARG A 151 -41.56 -0.69 -0.55
C ARG A 151 -40.76 0.47 -0.02
N ASN A 152 -39.48 0.56 -0.41
CA ASN A 152 -38.54 1.54 0.11
C ASN A 152 -38.22 2.65 -0.90
N ARG A 153 -39.10 2.92 -1.86
CA ARG A 153 -38.90 3.94 -2.91
C ARG A 153 -38.45 5.28 -2.33
N GLU A 154 -39.13 5.75 -1.27
CA GLU A 154 -38.82 7.03 -0.63
C GLU A 154 -37.41 7.07 -0.02
N LEU A 155 -36.91 5.93 0.50
CA LEU A 155 -35.55 5.82 0.98
C LEU A 155 -34.53 5.98 -0.17
N PHE A 156 -34.76 5.33 -1.32
CA PHE A 156 -33.92 5.51 -2.50
C PHE A 156 -33.96 6.94 -3.04
N LEU A 157 -35.13 7.56 -3.07
CA LEU A 157 -35.26 8.97 -3.47
C LEU A 157 -34.48 9.89 -2.53
N ALA A 158 -34.59 9.69 -1.21
CA ALA A 158 -33.83 10.48 -0.24
C ALA A 158 -32.30 10.34 -0.42
N MET A 159 -31.80 9.12 -0.70
CA MET A 159 -30.38 8.87 -0.95
C MET A 159 -29.86 9.62 -2.19
N LEU A 160 -30.67 9.72 -3.25
CA LEU A 160 -30.26 10.24 -4.54
C LEU A 160 -30.52 11.73 -4.70
N LEU A 161 -31.66 12.23 -4.19
CA LEU A 161 -32.05 13.63 -4.32
C LEU A 161 -31.34 14.51 -3.28
N CYS A 162 -31.20 14.02 -2.02
CA CYS A 162 -30.40 14.69 -1.00
C CYS A 162 -28.94 14.32 -1.12
N ASN A 163 -28.31 14.67 -2.24
CA ASN A 163 -26.97 14.22 -2.62
C ASN A 163 -26.33 15.21 -3.61
N ASP A 164 -25.09 15.64 -3.37
CA ASP A 164 -24.40 16.61 -4.20
C ASP A 164 -23.40 15.96 -5.18
N ALA A 165 -23.08 14.67 -4.98
CA ALA A 165 -22.17 13.96 -5.87
C ALA A 165 -22.74 13.81 -7.29
N GLN A 166 -21.86 13.76 -8.28
CA GLN A 166 -22.18 13.63 -9.70
C GLN A 166 -21.42 12.46 -10.33
N ILE A 167 -22.11 11.72 -11.22
CA ILE A 167 -21.55 10.60 -11.98
C ILE A 167 -21.94 10.82 -13.47
N GLU A 168 -21.29 11.78 -14.14
CA GLU A 168 -21.50 11.98 -15.58
C GLU A 168 -20.21 11.64 -16.34
N LYS A 169 -19.37 12.67 -16.64
CA LYS A 169 -18.06 12.50 -17.29
C LYS A 169 -16.95 12.16 -16.32
N SER A 170 -17.14 12.55 -15.05
CA SER A 170 -16.23 12.25 -13.95
C SER A 170 -17.04 11.95 -12.68
N ARG A 171 -16.46 11.14 -11.78
CA ARG A 171 -17.05 10.87 -10.46
C ARG A 171 -16.56 11.94 -9.49
N VAL A 172 -17.41 12.92 -9.17
CA VAL A 172 -17.07 14.03 -8.29
C VAL A 172 -18.05 14.07 -7.12
N GLY A 173 -17.51 14.12 -5.90
CA GLY A 173 -18.32 14.20 -4.68
C GLY A 173 -17.68 13.47 -3.50
N ASP A 174 -18.31 13.57 -2.33
CA ASP A 174 -17.92 12.81 -1.14
C ASP A 174 -18.06 11.30 -1.40
N PRO A 175 -17.09 10.47 -0.97
CA PRO A 175 -17.14 9.01 -1.16
C PRO A 175 -18.43 8.37 -0.61
N THR A 176 -18.99 8.90 0.48
CA THR A 176 -20.25 8.44 1.07
C THR A 176 -21.43 8.69 0.13
N GLU A 177 -21.45 9.87 -0.50
CA GLU A 177 -22.49 10.25 -1.45
C GLU A 177 -22.40 9.44 -2.75
N LEU A 178 -21.18 9.23 -3.26
CA LEU A 178 -20.94 8.37 -4.42
C LEU A 178 -21.40 6.93 -4.16
N ALA A 179 -21.21 6.41 -2.94
CA ALA A 179 -21.69 5.08 -2.54
C ALA A 179 -23.22 4.96 -2.63
N LEU A 180 -23.94 6.01 -2.25
CA LEU A 180 -25.41 6.05 -2.35
C LEU A 180 -25.87 6.06 -3.80
N LEU A 181 -25.20 6.82 -4.69
CA LEU A 181 -25.52 6.83 -6.11
C LEU A 181 -25.27 5.46 -6.75
N ASP A 182 -24.12 4.82 -6.44
CA ASP A 182 -23.81 3.47 -6.91
C ASP A 182 -24.85 2.44 -6.42
N PHE A 183 -25.29 2.59 -5.17
CA PHE A 183 -26.31 1.73 -4.59
C PHE A 183 -27.65 1.90 -5.29
N GLY A 184 -28.08 3.14 -5.53
CA GLY A 184 -29.30 3.43 -6.28
C GLY A 184 -29.26 2.86 -7.70
N ALA A 185 -28.14 3.04 -8.41
CA ALA A 185 -27.97 2.54 -9.77
C ALA A 185 -28.08 1.02 -9.88
N ARG A 186 -27.61 0.24 -8.88
CA ARG A 186 -27.80 -1.22 -8.82
C ARG A 186 -29.27 -1.64 -8.81
N TYR A 187 -30.15 -0.77 -8.34
CA TYR A 187 -31.59 -0.98 -8.27
C TYR A 187 -32.39 -0.23 -9.34
N GLY A 188 -31.71 0.31 -10.35
CA GLY A 188 -32.33 1.01 -11.48
C GLY A 188 -32.72 2.47 -11.20
N PHE A 189 -32.20 3.07 -10.11
CA PHE A 189 -32.37 4.48 -9.83
C PHE A 189 -31.13 5.26 -10.23
N GLU A 190 -31.26 6.10 -11.23
CA GLU A 190 -30.19 7.00 -11.66
C GLU A 190 -30.55 8.45 -11.33
N LYS A 191 -29.62 9.16 -10.67
CA LYS A 191 -29.84 10.57 -10.26
C LYS A 191 -30.21 11.47 -11.46
N ASN A 192 -29.57 11.28 -12.61
CA ASN A 192 -29.82 12.07 -13.80
C ASN A 192 -31.21 11.83 -14.38
N ALA A 193 -31.67 10.59 -14.37
CA ALA A 193 -33.05 10.26 -14.80
C ALA A 193 -34.09 10.85 -13.83
N LEU A 194 -33.78 10.88 -12.54
CA LEU A 194 -34.64 11.54 -11.53
C LEU A 194 -34.67 13.06 -11.72
N GLY A 195 -33.61 13.69 -12.16
CA GLY A 195 -33.54 15.14 -12.43
C GLY A 195 -34.58 15.66 -13.44
N THR A 196 -35.08 14.80 -14.32
CA THR A 196 -36.17 15.15 -15.25
C THR A 196 -37.54 15.16 -14.61
N SER A 197 -37.76 14.37 -13.54
CA SER A 197 -39.03 14.22 -12.85
C SER A 197 -39.09 15.01 -11.53
N PHE A 198 -37.95 15.29 -10.92
CA PHE A 198 -37.78 15.98 -9.65
C PHE A 198 -37.01 17.28 -9.84
N GLU A 199 -37.67 18.40 -9.60
CA GLU A 199 -37.07 19.72 -9.61
C GLU A 199 -36.59 20.10 -8.21
N ARG A 200 -35.25 20.28 -8.03
CA ARG A 200 -34.64 20.75 -6.76
C ARG A 200 -34.91 22.25 -6.60
N LYS A 201 -35.65 22.63 -5.58
CA LYS A 201 -36.09 24.00 -5.31
C LYS A 201 -35.24 24.73 -4.30
N LYS A 202 -34.96 24.08 -3.18
CA LYS A 202 -34.16 24.65 -2.07
C LYS A 202 -33.24 23.61 -1.48
N GLU A 203 -32.22 24.10 -0.82
CA GLU A 203 -31.23 23.30 -0.14
C GLU A 203 -30.84 23.95 1.18
N ASN A 204 -30.73 23.15 2.24
CA ASN A 204 -29.95 23.43 3.44
C ASN A 204 -28.73 22.55 3.43
N ALA A 205 -27.59 23.11 3.02
CA ALA A 205 -26.33 22.39 2.87
C ALA A 205 -25.93 21.69 4.19
N PHE A 206 -25.04 20.69 4.07
CA PHE A 206 -24.53 19.99 5.24
C PHE A 206 -23.84 20.97 6.21
N ASP A 207 -24.19 20.85 7.46
CA ASP A 207 -23.61 21.62 8.55
C ASP A 207 -23.12 20.68 9.66
N SER A 208 -21.90 20.90 10.15
CA SER A 208 -21.25 20.02 11.14
C SER A 208 -21.89 20.04 12.51
N ASP A 209 -22.55 21.13 12.90
CA ASP A 209 -23.22 21.26 14.20
C ASP A 209 -24.60 20.59 14.16
N ARG A 210 -25.34 20.77 13.05
CA ARG A 210 -26.60 20.08 12.78
C ARG A 210 -26.40 18.60 12.45
N LYS A 211 -25.26 18.24 11.82
CA LYS A 211 -24.92 16.92 11.29
C LYS A 211 -25.98 16.37 10.33
N MET A 212 -26.54 17.23 9.51
CA MET A 212 -27.54 16.88 8.51
C MET A 212 -27.56 17.85 7.34
N MET A 213 -28.16 17.42 6.26
CA MET A 213 -28.46 18.17 5.03
C MET A 213 -29.91 17.91 4.64
N SER A 214 -30.58 18.89 4.05
CA SER A 214 -31.94 18.73 3.53
C SER A 214 -32.12 19.42 2.19
N VAL A 215 -32.97 18.84 1.33
CA VAL A 215 -33.27 19.33 -0.02
C VAL A 215 -34.74 19.28 -0.27
N LEU A 216 -35.33 20.39 -0.75
CA LEU A 216 -36.72 20.47 -1.19
C LEU A 216 -36.82 20.12 -2.67
N CYS A 217 -37.56 19.07 -3.00
CA CYS A 217 -37.82 18.64 -4.36
C CYS A 217 -39.32 18.72 -4.70
N ARG A 218 -39.62 19.07 -5.95
CA ARG A 218 -40.96 19.05 -6.53
C ARG A 218 -41.12 17.87 -7.48
N GLU A 219 -42.10 17.00 -7.25
CA GLU A 219 -42.52 15.90 -8.13
C GLU A 219 -44.00 16.08 -8.46
N GLN A 220 -44.37 16.26 -9.71
CA GLN A 220 -45.75 16.40 -10.18
C GLN A 220 -46.60 17.39 -9.33
N GLY A 221 -46.02 18.54 -8.99
CA GLY A 221 -46.64 19.58 -8.17
C GLY A 221 -46.58 19.38 -6.67
N LYS A 222 -46.20 18.20 -6.17
CA LYS A 222 -46.04 17.95 -4.73
C LYS A 222 -44.62 18.31 -4.30
N LEU A 223 -44.51 18.99 -3.16
CA LEU A 223 -43.23 19.37 -2.57
C LEU A 223 -42.89 18.44 -1.40
N THR A 224 -41.66 17.96 -1.38
CA THR A 224 -41.15 17.06 -0.31
C THR A 224 -39.73 17.47 0.08
N TRP A 225 -39.51 17.63 1.38
CA TRP A 225 -38.17 17.71 1.94
C TRP A 225 -37.60 16.31 2.10
N TYR A 226 -36.41 16.08 1.54
CA TYR A 226 -35.58 14.91 1.79
C TYR A 226 -34.41 15.30 2.66
N VAL A 227 -34.17 14.53 3.71
CA VAL A 227 -33.18 14.83 4.73
C VAL A 227 -32.23 13.64 4.89
N LYS A 228 -30.94 13.89 4.97
CA LYS A 228 -29.92 12.90 5.34
C LYS A 228 -29.06 13.42 6.48
N GLY A 229 -28.55 12.53 7.34
CA GLY A 229 -27.67 12.94 8.42
C GLY A 229 -27.38 11.85 9.45
N ALA A 230 -26.79 12.27 10.56
CA ALA A 230 -26.52 11.38 11.69
C ALA A 230 -27.80 10.83 12.30
N ALA A 231 -27.84 9.52 12.56
CA ALA A 231 -29.05 8.83 13.02
C ALA A 231 -29.60 9.41 14.34
N ASP A 232 -28.73 9.78 15.28
CA ASP A 232 -29.09 10.40 16.57
C ASP A 232 -29.75 11.77 16.39
N ARG A 233 -29.38 12.52 15.35
CA ARG A 233 -29.92 13.84 15.05
C ARG A 233 -31.27 13.76 14.33
N ILE A 234 -31.36 12.89 13.33
CA ILE A 234 -32.58 12.68 12.55
C ILE A 234 -33.69 12.08 13.43
N LEU A 235 -33.39 11.04 14.22
CA LEU A 235 -34.39 10.40 15.07
C LEU A 235 -35.05 11.35 16.07
N LYS A 236 -34.35 12.33 16.61
CA LYS A 236 -34.92 13.35 17.52
C LYS A 236 -35.95 14.24 16.84
N ARG A 237 -35.89 14.35 15.51
CA ARG A 237 -36.79 15.22 14.71
C ARG A 237 -37.88 14.46 14.01
N CYS A 238 -37.92 13.12 14.13
CA CYS A 238 -38.95 12.28 13.54
C CYS A 238 -40.18 12.12 14.48
N SER A 239 -41.35 12.40 13.95
CA SER A 239 -42.66 12.11 14.57
C SER A 239 -43.32 10.84 14.02
N GLN A 240 -42.87 10.40 12.85
CA GLN A 240 -43.38 9.22 12.14
C GLN A 240 -42.22 8.33 11.65
N VAL A 241 -42.54 7.10 11.29
CA VAL A 241 -41.62 6.12 10.69
C VAL A 241 -42.34 5.42 9.52
N MET A 242 -41.60 5.17 8.44
CA MET A 242 -42.09 4.40 7.30
C MET A 242 -42.06 2.91 7.64
N VAL A 243 -43.19 2.25 7.58
CA VAL A 243 -43.33 0.80 7.80
C VAL A 243 -44.17 0.23 6.66
N TRP A 244 -43.62 -0.70 5.91
CA TRP A 244 -44.27 -1.32 4.74
C TRP A 244 -44.76 -0.32 3.69
N GLY A 245 -44.07 0.80 3.52
CA GLY A 245 -44.42 1.85 2.58
C GLY A 245 -45.50 2.80 3.07
N GLN A 246 -45.94 2.73 4.36
CA GLN A 246 -46.91 3.62 4.96
C GLN A 246 -46.29 4.36 6.15
N PRO A 247 -46.50 5.68 6.28
CA PRO A 247 -46.11 6.44 7.45
C PRO A 247 -46.98 6.11 8.65
N VAL A 248 -46.39 5.70 9.76
CA VAL A 248 -47.04 5.42 11.03
C VAL A 248 -46.43 6.26 12.16
N PRO A 249 -47.19 6.56 13.25
CA PRO A 249 -46.61 7.30 14.37
C PRO A 249 -45.36 6.62 14.96
N MET A 250 -44.35 7.41 15.28
CA MET A 250 -43.11 6.95 15.91
C MET A 250 -43.37 6.55 17.37
N THR A 251 -43.30 5.28 17.66
CA THR A 251 -43.40 4.76 19.03
C THR A 251 -42.05 4.61 19.70
N GLN A 252 -42.02 4.42 21.04
CA GLN A 252 -40.79 4.12 21.78
C GLN A 252 -40.15 2.81 21.31
N ALA A 253 -40.97 1.81 20.99
CA ALA A 253 -40.49 0.53 20.45
C ALA A 253 -39.78 0.71 19.10
N HIS A 254 -40.35 1.54 18.19
CA HIS A 254 -39.69 1.88 16.91
C HIS A 254 -38.33 2.54 17.14
N ARG A 255 -38.23 3.51 18.06
CA ARG A 255 -36.96 4.17 18.39
C ARG A 255 -35.88 3.18 18.89
N GLN A 256 -36.28 2.27 19.80
CA GLN A 256 -35.37 1.25 20.32
C GLN A 256 -34.89 0.29 19.24
N GLN A 257 -35.76 -0.16 18.34
CA GLN A 257 -35.39 -1.03 17.24
C GLN A 257 -34.41 -0.35 16.26
N ILE A 258 -34.64 0.92 15.95
CA ILE A 258 -33.75 1.70 15.07
C ILE A 258 -32.36 1.86 15.73
N LEU A 259 -32.33 2.24 17.02
CA LEU A 259 -31.09 2.39 17.77
C LEU A 259 -30.31 1.06 17.86
N ALA A 260 -31.00 -0.04 18.13
CA ALA A 260 -30.39 -1.37 18.09
C ALA A 260 -29.84 -1.73 16.70
N GLY A 261 -30.51 -1.28 15.64
CA GLY A 261 -30.02 -1.40 14.26
C GLY A 261 -28.72 -0.60 14.03
N VAL A 262 -28.65 0.63 14.53
CA VAL A 262 -27.45 1.47 14.48
C VAL A 262 -26.30 0.82 15.24
N GLU A 263 -26.56 0.31 16.46
CA GLU A 263 -25.56 -0.36 17.30
C GLU A 263 -25.00 -1.62 16.61
N LYS A 264 -25.88 -2.43 15.98
CA LYS A 264 -25.43 -3.60 15.21
C LYS A 264 -24.56 -3.20 14.01
N MET A 265 -24.95 -2.18 13.25
CA MET A 265 -24.16 -1.65 12.16
C MET A 265 -22.80 -1.10 12.66
N ALA A 266 -22.80 -0.40 13.78
CA ALA A 266 -21.58 0.12 14.40
C ALA A 266 -20.67 -1.00 14.90
N ALA A 267 -21.23 -2.09 15.46
CA ALA A 267 -20.47 -3.27 15.85
C ALA A 267 -19.82 -4.00 14.65
N GLU A 268 -20.44 -3.91 13.47
CA GLU A 268 -19.89 -4.37 12.19
C GLU A 268 -19.02 -3.33 11.49
N GLU A 269 -18.74 -2.19 12.15
CA GLU A 269 -17.89 -1.09 11.66
C GLU A 269 -18.42 -0.39 10.41
N LEU A 270 -19.73 -0.41 10.24
CA LEU A 270 -20.39 0.31 9.17
C LEU A 270 -20.56 1.79 9.57
N ARG A 271 -20.15 2.68 8.70
CA ARG A 271 -20.51 4.10 8.78
C ARG A 271 -21.99 4.26 8.48
N THR A 272 -22.76 4.74 9.45
CA THR A 272 -24.20 4.86 9.31
C THR A 272 -24.62 6.24 8.83
N LEU A 273 -25.61 6.30 7.94
CA LEU A 273 -26.26 7.51 7.49
C LEU A 273 -27.78 7.28 7.48
N ALA A 274 -28.52 8.11 8.20
CA ALA A 274 -29.96 8.03 8.29
C ALA A 274 -30.65 8.96 7.29
N PHE A 275 -31.87 8.58 6.88
CA PHE A 275 -32.70 9.29 5.91
C PHE A 275 -34.09 9.47 6.45
N ALA A 276 -34.65 10.63 6.11
CA ALA A 276 -36.04 10.99 6.42
C ALA A 276 -36.63 11.85 5.31
N CYS A 277 -37.94 11.96 5.29
CA CYS A 277 -38.64 12.89 4.41
C CYS A 277 -39.78 13.62 5.15
N ARG A 278 -40.28 14.68 4.53
CA ARG A 278 -41.44 15.40 4.99
C ARG A 278 -42.19 16.03 3.80
N PRO A 279 -43.51 15.76 3.61
CA PRO A 279 -44.34 16.54 2.71
C PRO A 279 -44.35 18.01 3.14
N TYR A 280 -44.25 18.92 2.18
CA TYR A 280 -44.23 20.36 2.42
C TYR A 280 -45.40 21.05 1.71
N GLN A 281 -46.02 22.00 2.40
CA GLN A 281 -47.06 22.87 1.82
C GLN A 281 -46.51 24.27 1.60
N GLU A 282 -46.81 24.87 0.45
CA GLU A 282 -46.37 26.23 0.15
C GLU A 282 -46.90 27.21 1.20
N GLY A 283 -46.00 28.02 1.79
CA GLY A 283 -46.33 28.95 2.88
C GLY A 283 -45.92 28.51 4.28
N GLU A 284 -45.47 27.27 4.46
CA GLU A 284 -44.89 26.84 5.75
C GLU A 284 -43.56 27.54 6.03
N PRO A 285 -43.26 27.87 7.32
CA PRO A 285 -42.00 28.46 7.70
C PRO A 285 -40.80 27.55 7.37
N GLU A 286 -39.69 28.11 6.90
CA GLU A 286 -38.50 27.34 6.51
C GLU A 286 -37.84 26.60 7.69
N ASN A 287 -37.94 27.11 8.91
CA ASN A 287 -37.45 26.45 10.11
C ASN A 287 -38.14 25.11 10.39
N MET A 288 -39.23 24.80 9.73
CA MET A 288 -39.97 23.54 9.83
C MET A 288 -39.42 22.45 8.89
N ALA A 289 -38.53 22.79 7.97
CA ALA A 289 -38.00 21.86 6.97
C ALA A 289 -37.43 20.55 7.56
N GLU A 290 -36.82 20.65 8.72
CA GLU A 290 -36.13 19.52 9.41
C GLU A 290 -36.88 19.11 10.71
N MET A 291 -38.16 19.36 10.81
CA MET A 291 -39.01 19.01 11.96
C MET A 291 -40.18 18.13 11.53
N ASN A 292 -40.71 17.33 12.47
CA ASN A 292 -41.83 16.41 12.21
C ASN A 292 -41.61 15.47 11.03
N LEU A 293 -40.38 14.92 10.95
CA LEU A 293 -39.95 14.07 9.85
C LEU A 293 -40.56 12.67 9.91
N ILE A 294 -40.66 12.03 8.75
CA ILE A 294 -40.97 10.61 8.58
C ILE A 294 -39.62 9.91 8.40
N PHE A 295 -39.26 9.07 9.35
CA PHE A 295 -38.01 8.28 9.25
C PHE A 295 -38.14 7.20 8.16
N LEU A 296 -37.21 7.13 7.22
CA LEU A 296 -37.22 6.21 6.08
C LEU A 296 -36.34 4.99 6.28
N GLY A 297 -35.16 5.20 6.86
CA GLY A 297 -34.20 4.13 7.05
C GLY A 297 -32.78 4.62 7.31
N ILE A 298 -31.85 3.67 7.40
CA ILE A 298 -30.41 3.91 7.59
C ILE A 298 -29.64 3.05 6.58
N THR A 299 -28.59 3.61 6.01
CA THR A 299 -27.58 2.84 5.28
C THR A 299 -26.34 2.66 6.13
N GLY A 300 -25.77 1.46 6.11
CA GLY A 300 -24.46 1.13 6.67
C GLY A 300 -23.46 0.92 5.54
N MET A 301 -22.35 1.65 5.57
CA MET A 301 -21.36 1.71 4.51
C MET A 301 -19.97 1.47 5.06
N ARG A 302 -19.11 0.84 4.28
CA ARG A 302 -17.67 0.78 4.52
C ARG A 302 -16.89 0.71 3.21
N ASP A 303 -15.59 0.88 3.32
CA ASP A 303 -14.64 0.60 2.25
C ASP A 303 -14.28 -0.89 2.30
N PRO A 304 -14.71 -1.71 1.32
CA PRO A 304 -14.54 -3.15 1.37
C PRO A 304 -13.07 -3.56 1.19
N ILE A 305 -12.70 -4.62 1.89
CA ILE A 305 -11.39 -5.27 1.73
C ILE A 305 -11.31 -5.86 0.31
N ARG A 306 -10.16 -5.69 -0.34
CA ARG A 306 -9.88 -6.35 -1.63
C ARG A 306 -9.75 -7.87 -1.41
N PRO A 307 -10.52 -8.72 -2.12
CA PRO A 307 -10.39 -10.17 -1.97
C PRO A 307 -8.98 -10.69 -2.26
N GLU A 308 -8.27 -10.02 -3.18
CA GLU A 308 -6.89 -10.35 -3.54
C GLU A 308 -5.91 -10.06 -2.41
N ALA A 309 -6.18 -9.06 -1.57
CA ALA A 309 -5.34 -8.72 -0.42
C ALA A 309 -5.33 -9.85 0.63
N ILE A 310 -6.47 -10.51 0.87
CA ILE A 310 -6.57 -11.65 1.79
C ILE A 310 -5.65 -12.78 1.35
N ARG A 311 -5.68 -13.11 0.04
CA ARG A 311 -4.81 -14.15 -0.53
C ARG A 311 -3.35 -13.76 -0.47
N ALA A 312 -3.03 -12.49 -0.79
CA ALA A 312 -1.67 -12.00 -0.76
C ALA A 312 -1.06 -12.03 0.64
N VAL A 313 -1.82 -11.66 1.68
CA VAL A 313 -1.37 -11.75 3.09
C VAL A 313 -1.07 -13.20 3.47
N ALA A 314 -1.94 -14.14 3.11
CA ALA A 314 -1.71 -15.56 3.37
C ALA A 314 -0.46 -16.10 2.64
N ASP A 315 -0.23 -15.67 1.40
CA ASP A 315 0.95 -16.06 0.62
C ASP A 315 2.24 -15.45 1.20
N PHE A 316 2.20 -14.20 1.67
CA PHE A 316 3.33 -13.58 2.38
C PHE A 316 3.70 -14.35 3.64
N GLN A 317 2.71 -14.73 4.45
CA GLN A 317 2.95 -15.53 5.66
C GLN A 317 3.61 -16.88 5.34
N LYS A 318 3.15 -17.59 4.29
CA LYS A 318 3.78 -18.83 3.82
C LYS A 318 5.22 -18.62 3.34
N ALA A 319 5.51 -17.45 2.78
CA ALA A 319 6.84 -17.07 2.30
C ALA A 319 7.77 -16.53 3.40
N GLY A 320 7.33 -16.52 4.67
CA GLY A 320 8.07 -15.99 5.81
C GLY A 320 8.11 -14.46 5.87
N VAL A 321 7.20 -13.78 5.15
CA VAL A 321 7.10 -12.31 5.13
C VAL A 321 5.95 -11.86 6.04
N SER A 322 6.26 -10.99 6.99
CA SER A 322 5.28 -10.42 7.90
C SER A 322 4.53 -9.27 7.23
N THR A 323 3.20 -9.26 7.35
CA THR A 323 2.38 -8.11 6.96
C THR A 323 2.00 -7.29 8.17
N VAL A 324 2.21 -5.99 8.11
CA VAL A 324 1.89 -5.01 9.14
C VAL A 324 0.92 -3.99 8.57
N MET A 325 -0.25 -3.82 9.19
CA MET A 325 -1.22 -2.81 8.79
C MET A 325 -1.06 -1.55 9.60
N ILE A 326 -1.00 -0.41 8.93
CA ILE A 326 -0.86 0.92 9.52
C ILE A 326 -2.04 1.77 9.06
N THR A 327 -2.79 2.38 9.97
CA THR A 327 -4.00 3.14 9.61
C THR A 327 -4.28 4.31 10.55
N GLY A 328 -4.95 5.33 10.04
CA GLY A 328 -5.52 6.41 10.85
C GLY A 328 -6.84 6.05 11.55
N ASP A 329 -7.41 4.87 11.27
CA ASP A 329 -8.68 4.43 11.84
C ASP A 329 -8.59 4.14 13.34
N HIS A 330 -9.76 4.04 13.97
CA HIS A 330 -9.88 3.58 15.36
C HIS A 330 -9.42 2.13 15.50
N VAL A 331 -8.86 1.78 16.69
CA VAL A 331 -8.29 0.45 16.95
C VAL A 331 -9.29 -0.70 16.75
N ALA A 332 -10.57 -0.51 17.06
CA ALA A 332 -11.59 -1.53 16.85
C ALA A 332 -11.79 -1.84 15.36
N THR A 333 -11.88 -0.79 14.51
CA THR A 333 -11.96 -0.93 13.05
C THR A 333 -10.70 -1.58 12.48
N ALA A 334 -9.53 -1.12 12.92
CA ALA A 334 -8.25 -1.68 12.50
C ALA A 334 -8.12 -3.16 12.87
N PHE A 335 -8.52 -3.55 14.08
CA PHE A 335 -8.51 -4.95 14.53
C PHE A 335 -9.42 -5.83 13.68
N ALA A 336 -10.67 -5.39 13.39
CA ALA A 336 -11.59 -6.22 12.63
C ALA A 336 -11.17 -6.38 11.16
N VAL A 337 -10.64 -5.32 10.53
CA VAL A 337 -10.03 -5.40 9.19
C VAL A 337 -8.81 -6.33 9.22
N GLY A 338 -7.90 -6.16 10.19
CA GLY A 338 -6.72 -7.00 10.35
C GLY A 338 -7.05 -8.47 10.59
N LYS A 339 -8.13 -8.76 11.35
CA LYS A 339 -8.63 -10.11 11.57
C LYS A 339 -9.19 -10.74 10.29
N LYS A 340 -9.97 -9.98 9.50
CA LYS A 340 -10.51 -10.44 8.21
C LYS A 340 -9.40 -10.71 7.18
N LEU A 341 -8.33 -9.91 7.22
CA LEU A 341 -7.14 -10.12 6.38
C LEU A 341 -6.24 -11.26 6.85
N GLY A 342 -6.45 -11.80 8.06
CA GLY A 342 -5.59 -12.81 8.66
C GLY A 342 -4.25 -12.26 9.21
N ILE A 343 -4.12 -10.95 9.38
CA ILE A 343 -2.92 -10.30 9.91
C ILE A 343 -2.83 -10.48 11.43
N VAL A 344 -3.96 -10.38 12.13
CA VAL A 344 -4.07 -10.50 13.60
C VAL A 344 -5.20 -11.44 14.00
N SER A 345 -5.06 -12.06 15.16
CA SER A 345 -6.09 -12.92 15.78
C SER A 345 -6.62 -12.35 17.10
N LYS A 346 -5.81 -11.56 17.80
CA LYS A 346 -6.12 -10.98 19.13
C LYS A 346 -5.95 -9.47 19.09
N GLN A 347 -6.75 -8.76 19.87
CA GLN A 347 -6.67 -7.30 19.97
C GLN A 347 -5.36 -6.81 20.61
N SER A 348 -4.71 -7.64 21.44
CA SER A 348 -3.39 -7.35 21.99
C SER A 348 -2.28 -7.18 20.93
N GLN A 349 -2.52 -7.64 19.69
CA GLN A 349 -1.61 -7.47 18.56
C GLN A 349 -1.79 -6.10 17.86
N CYS A 350 -2.64 -5.23 18.41
CA CYS A 350 -2.89 -3.88 17.92
C CYS A 350 -2.32 -2.84 18.88
N MET A 351 -1.64 -1.82 18.35
CA MET A 351 -1.11 -0.68 19.11
C MET A 351 -1.73 0.62 18.59
N THR A 352 -2.06 1.54 19.52
CA THR A 352 -2.57 2.88 19.14
C THR A 352 -1.43 3.87 18.96
N GLY A 353 -1.65 4.89 18.13
CA GLY A 353 -0.68 5.98 17.93
C GLY A 353 -0.35 6.73 19.22
N GLU A 354 -1.27 6.80 20.17
CA GLU A 354 -1.05 7.40 21.50
C GLU A 354 0.05 6.65 22.28
N VAL A 355 -0.05 5.32 22.37
CA VAL A 355 0.97 4.46 23.00
C VAL A 355 2.27 4.55 22.22
N LEU A 356 2.20 4.46 20.88
CA LEU A 356 3.36 4.52 19.99
C LEU A 356 4.15 5.83 20.15
N SER A 357 3.47 6.97 20.31
CA SER A 357 4.12 8.27 20.45
C SER A 357 4.96 8.39 21.71
N GLY A 358 4.58 7.68 22.79
CA GLY A 358 5.31 7.65 24.06
C GLY A 358 6.54 6.74 24.08
N LEU A 359 6.69 5.82 23.12
CA LEU A 359 7.83 4.90 23.04
C LEU A 359 9.01 5.53 22.28
N SER A 360 10.24 5.15 22.56
CA SER A 360 11.38 5.38 21.68
C SER A 360 11.37 4.39 20.51
N GLU A 361 12.22 4.58 19.47
CA GLU A 361 12.35 3.60 18.39
C GLU A 361 12.90 2.25 18.90
N ASP A 362 13.77 2.28 19.91
CA ASP A 362 14.39 1.09 20.50
C ASP A 362 13.37 0.32 21.35
N ASP A 363 12.56 1.02 22.15
CA ASP A 363 11.49 0.40 22.92
C ASP A 363 10.43 -0.21 22.00
N LEU A 364 10.05 0.51 20.91
CA LEU A 364 9.14 -0.01 19.90
C LEU A 364 9.67 -1.28 19.27
N ALA A 365 10.97 -1.32 18.94
CA ALA A 365 11.59 -2.50 18.33
C ALA A 365 11.40 -3.75 19.21
N GLY A 366 11.39 -3.62 20.55
CA GLY A 366 11.11 -4.73 21.46
C GLY A 366 9.70 -5.33 21.36
N HIS A 367 8.71 -4.56 20.89
CA HIS A 367 7.31 -4.99 20.80
C HIS A 367 6.91 -5.53 19.41
N LEU A 368 7.76 -5.39 18.40
CA LEU A 368 7.42 -5.71 17.01
C LEU A 368 7.21 -7.21 16.72
N ASP A 369 7.56 -8.11 17.62
CA ASP A 369 7.28 -9.54 17.46
C ASP A 369 5.79 -9.85 17.59
N GLU A 370 5.08 -9.11 18.43
CA GLU A 370 3.67 -9.34 18.73
C GLU A 370 2.74 -8.39 17.94
N ILE A 371 3.15 -7.12 17.80
CA ILE A 371 2.30 -6.08 17.18
C ILE A 371 2.34 -6.18 15.67
N ARG A 372 1.15 -6.23 15.04
CA ARG A 372 0.95 -6.31 13.58
C ARG A 372 0.00 -5.25 13.03
N VAL A 373 -0.71 -4.53 13.90
CA VAL A 373 -1.65 -3.48 13.51
C VAL A 373 -1.37 -2.22 14.32
N PHE A 374 -1.18 -1.10 13.62
CA PHE A 374 -1.02 0.21 14.23
C PHE A 374 -2.19 1.10 13.83
N ALA A 375 -2.94 1.60 14.82
CA ALA A 375 -4.17 2.36 14.66
C ALA A 375 -4.01 3.81 15.14
N ARG A 376 -4.71 4.76 14.51
CA ARG A 376 -4.64 6.22 14.81
C ARG A 376 -3.23 6.78 14.77
N VAL A 377 -2.45 6.38 13.77
CA VAL A 377 -1.07 6.82 13.60
C VAL A 377 -0.96 8.11 12.77
N SER A 378 0.01 8.94 13.12
CA SER A 378 0.39 10.12 12.35
C SER A 378 1.44 9.78 11.26
N PRO A 379 1.71 10.67 10.29
CA PRO A 379 2.78 10.46 9.31
C PRO A 379 4.16 10.23 9.94
N LYS A 380 4.46 10.88 11.07
CA LYS A 380 5.71 10.67 11.83
C LYS A 380 5.79 9.27 12.43
N ASP A 381 4.67 8.77 12.93
CA ASP A 381 4.59 7.44 13.50
C ASP A 381 4.83 6.37 12.43
N LYS A 382 4.36 6.57 11.19
CA LYS A 382 4.64 5.65 10.07
C LYS A 382 6.14 5.51 9.82
N VAL A 383 6.87 6.62 9.81
CA VAL A 383 8.35 6.61 9.67
C VAL A 383 9.01 5.88 10.84
N LYS A 384 8.55 6.15 12.08
CA LYS A 384 9.07 5.52 13.28
C LYS A 384 8.89 3.99 13.27
N ILE A 385 7.72 3.50 12.81
CA ILE A 385 7.45 2.06 12.66
C ILE A 385 8.44 1.44 11.68
N VAL A 386 8.62 2.05 10.50
CA VAL A 386 9.56 1.57 9.48
C VAL A 386 10.98 1.47 10.05
N ARG A 387 11.47 2.55 10.68
CA ARG A 387 12.82 2.58 11.28
C ARG A 387 13.00 1.57 12.40
N ALA A 388 11.98 1.32 13.22
CA ALA A 388 12.04 0.33 14.28
C ALA A 388 12.20 -1.10 13.71
N PHE A 389 11.53 -1.44 12.61
CA PHE A 389 11.74 -2.71 11.92
C PHE A 389 13.16 -2.80 11.32
N GLN A 390 13.65 -1.73 10.68
CA GLN A 390 15.00 -1.66 10.11
C GLN A 390 16.09 -1.82 11.17
N LYS A 391 15.92 -1.22 12.36
CA LYS A 391 16.84 -1.42 13.51
C LYS A 391 16.95 -2.88 13.95
N ARG A 392 15.92 -3.69 13.73
CA ARG A 392 15.95 -5.14 13.96
C ARG A 392 16.60 -5.93 12.80
N GLY A 393 17.17 -5.28 11.82
CA GLY A 393 17.74 -5.91 10.65
C GLY A 393 16.70 -6.46 9.66
N GLN A 394 15.43 -6.05 9.79
CA GLN A 394 14.38 -6.40 8.84
C GLN A 394 14.47 -5.50 7.60
N ILE A 395 14.22 -6.07 6.43
CA ILE A 395 14.09 -5.31 5.19
C ILE A 395 12.62 -5.00 4.98
N VAL A 396 12.30 -3.71 4.95
CA VAL A 396 10.93 -3.20 5.04
C VAL A 396 10.47 -2.67 3.68
N ALA A 397 9.37 -3.23 3.16
CA ALA A 397 8.57 -2.57 2.13
C ALA A 397 7.45 -1.75 2.77
N MET A 398 7.25 -0.52 2.32
CA MET A 398 6.13 0.33 2.76
C MET A 398 5.23 0.66 1.58
N THR A 399 3.91 0.45 1.74
CA THR A 399 2.94 0.83 0.71
C THR A 399 2.09 2.01 1.16
N GLY A 400 1.74 2.89 0.22
CA GLY A 400 0.86 4.04 0.48
C GLY A 400 0.38 4.71 -0.80
N ASP A 401 -0.67 5.52 -0.68
CA ASP A 401 -1.28 6.25 -1.80
C ASP A 401 -1.33 7.78 -1.56
N GLY A 402 -1.18 8.23 -0.33
CA GLY A 402 -1.36 9.60 0.09
C GLY A 402 -0.08 10.42 0.26
N VAL A 403 -0.24 11.72 0.35
CA VAL A 403 0.84 12.66 0.70
C VAL A 403 1.40 12.34 2.09
N ASN A 404 0.56 11.86 3.00
CA ASN A 404 0.93 11.48 4.37
C ASN A 404 1.86 10.27 4.43
N ASP A 405 1.90 9.44 3.37
CA ASP A 405 2.73 8.25 3.29
C ASP A 405 4.11 8.53 2.72
N ALA A 406 4.27 9.62 1.99
CA ALA A 406 5.51 9.95 1.28
C ALA A 406 6.78 9.88 2.16
N PRO A 407 6.81 10.38 3.40
CA PRO A 407 7.98 10.24 4.27
C PRO A 407 8.30 8.78 4.62
N SER A 408 7.29 7.96 4.89
CA SER A 408 7.46 6.54 5.22
C SER A 408 7.82 5.69 3.99
N LEU A 409 7.27 6.04 2.81
CA LEU A 409 7.68 5.44 1.54
C LEU A 409 9.17 5.66 1.26
N LYS A 410 9.65 6.89 1.50
CA LYS A 410 11.06 7.23 1.31
C LYS A 410 11.98 6.64 2.38
N ALA A 411 11.49 6.45 3.61
CA ALA A 411 12.27 5.89 4.71
C ALA A 411 12.39 4.35 4.64
N ALA A 412 11.50 3.68 3.94
CA ALA A 412 11.53 2.23 3.77
C ALA A 412 12.68 1.79 2.84
N ASP A 413 13.07 0.52 2.93
CA ASP A 413 14.04 -0.07 2.00
C ASP A 413 13.46 -0.19 0.60
N VAL A 414 12.13 -0.38 0.49
CA VAL A 414 11.37 -0.30 -0.76
C VAL A 414 10.06 0.45 -0.54
N GLY A 415 9.95 1.65 -1.05
CA GLY A 415 8.71 2.41 -1.09
C GLY A 415 7.85 2.01 -2.29
N ILE A 416 6.58 1.69 -2.07
CA ILE A 416 5.64 1.20 -3.09
C ILE A 416 4.42 2.13 -3.12
N ALA A 417 4.20 2.83 -4.23
CA ALA A 417 3.04 3.70 -4.40
C ALA A 417 1.97 3.10 -5.30
N MET A 418 0.72 3.50 -5.07
CA MET A 418 -0.40 3.21 -5.98
C MET A 418 -0.32 4.10 -7.21
N GLY A 419 -0.62 3.54 -8.39
CA GLY A 419 -0.50 4.23 -9.67
C GLY A 419 -1.72 5.08 -10.01
N LYS A 420 -2.92 4.50 -9.96
CA LYS A 420 -4.19 5.17 -10.32
C LYS A 420 -4.72 6.02 -9.17
N GLY A 421 -4.81 5.44 -7.97
CA GLY A 421 -5.34 6.09 -6.77
C GLY A 421 -4.30 6.92 -6.03
N GLY A 422 -3.01 6.71 -6.29
CA GLY A 422 -1.93 7.39 -5.58
C GLY A 422 -1.73 8.85 -6.01
N THR A 423 -1.32 9.69 -5.06
CA THR A 423 -0.93 11.08 -5.33
C THR A 423 0.44 11.16 -6.03
N ASP A 424 0.69 12.26 -6.76
CA ASP A 424 2.01 12.51 -7.37
C ASP A 424 3.14 12.52 -6.34
N VAL A 425 2.88 13.04 -5.15
CA VAL A 425 3.85 13.09 -4.05
C VAL A 425 4.24 11.69 -3.59
N ALA A 426 3.25 10.78 -3.40
CA ALA A 426 3.50 9.39 -3.05
C ALA A 426 4.29 8.67 -4.16
N ARG A 427 3.89 8.85 -5.44
CA ARG A 427 4.60 8.30 -6.59
C ARG A 427 6.05 8.79 -6.69
N GLN A 428 6.29 10.08 -6.42
CA GLN A 428 7.65 10.65 -6.44
C GLN A 428 8.52 10.15 -5.29
N ALA A 429 7.94 9.89 -4.13
CA ALA A 429 8.65 9.39 -2.96
C ALA A 429 8.97 7.89 -3.03
N SER A 430 8.27 7.13 -3.88
CA SER A 430 8.39 5.68 -3.97
C SER A 430 9.50 5.22 -4.92
N ASP A 431 9.96 3.99 -4.72
CA ASP A 431 10.91 3.27 -5.58
C ASP A 431 10.19 2.46 -6.65
N MET A 432 8.93 2.08 -6.38
CA MET A 432 8.10 1.24 -7.21
C MET A 432 6.66 1.75 -7.25
N ILE A 433 5.99 1.61 -8.41
CA ILE A 433 4.59 2.01 -8.60
C ILE A 433 3.79 0.81 -9.12
N LEU A 434 2.66 0.53 -8.47
CA LEU A 434 1.69 -0.49 -8.90
C LEU A 434 0.65 0.15 -9.82
N THR A 435 0.69 -0.13 -11.11
CA THR A 435 -0.20 0.49 -12.10
C THR A 435 -1.66 0.00 -12.02
N ASP A 436 -1.88 -1.12 -11.35
CA ASP A 436 -3.20 -1.73 -11.12
C ASP A 436 -3.78 -1.46 -9.73
N ASP A 437 -3.03 -0.76 -8.85
CA ASP A 437 -3.38 -0.50 -7.45
C ASP A 437 -3.69 -1.77 -6.64
N ASN A 438 -3.10 -2.89 -7.03
CA ASN A 438 -3.40 -4.19 -6.44
C ASN A 438 -2.28 -4.65 -5.50
N PHE A 439 -2.60 -4.80 -4.21
CA PHE A 439 -1.67 -5.29 -3.19
C PHE A 439 -1.08 -6.68 -3.55
N ALA A 440 -1.86 -7.54 -4.22
CA ALA A 440 -1.39 -8.86 -4.64
C ALA A 440 -0.27 -8.80 -5.70
N THR A 441 -0.14 -7.70 -6.43
CA THR A 441 0.95 -7.48 -7.39
C THR A 441 2.30 -7.38 -6.71
N ILE A 442 2.36 -6.91 -5.45
CA ILE A 442 3.58 -6.90 -4.63
C ILE A 442 4.14 -8.31 -4.48
N ARG A 443 3.30 -9.31 -4.24
CA ARG A 443 3.72 -10.72 -4.14
C ARG A 443 4.45 -11.17 -5.40
N ARG A 444 3.87 -10.88 -6.58
CA ARG A 444 4.50 -11.24 -7.87
C ARG A 444 5.82 -10.51 -8.07
N ALA A 445 5.85 -9.24 -7.73
CA ALA A 445 7.07 -8.44 -7.83
C ALA A 445 8.17 -8.94 -6.87
N MET A 446 7.83 -9.38 -5.66
CA MET A 446 8.78 -10.02 -4.73
C MET A 446 9.30 -11.37 -5.26
N GLU A 447 8.45 -12.16 -5.89
CA GLU A 447 8.81 -13.43 -6.53
C GLU A 447 9.82 -13.21 -7.66
N GLU A 448 9.56 -12.23 -8.55
CA GLU A 448 10.51 -11.79 -9.58
C GLU A 448 11.82 -11.27 -8.97
N GLY A 449 11.76 -10.44 -7.92
CA GLY A 449 12.94 -9.94 -7.22
C GLY A 449 13.82 -11.06 -6.63
N ARG A 450 13.21 -12.10 -6.05
CA ARG A 450 13.94 -13.31 -5.59
C ARG A 450 14.61 -14.04 -6.76
N GLY A 451 13.91 -14.18 -7.88
CA GLY A 451 14.46 -14.77 -9.10
C GLY A 451 15.68 -14.01 -9.61
N VAL A 452 15.63 -12.67 -9.57
CA VAL A 452 16.76 -11.82 -9.94
C VAL A 452 17.96 -12.04 -9.04
N TYR A 453 17.75 -12.05 -7.72
CA TYR A 453 18.81 -12.31 -6.75
C TYR A 453 19.49 -13.67 -6.99
N GLU A 454 18.70 -14.72 -7.26
CA GLU A 454 19.23 -16.05 -7.59
C GLU A 454 20.04 -16.05 -8.90
N ASN A 455 19.58 -15.35 -9.92
CA ASN A 455 20.29 -15.25 -11.20
C ASN A 455 21.62 -14.49 -11.03
N ILE A 456 21.63 -13.37 -10.31
CA ILE A 456 22.84 -12.65 -9.97
C ILE A 456 23.80 -13.55 -9.20
N ARG A 457 23.32 -14.28 -8.19
CA ARG A 457 24.14 -15.22 -7.40
C ARG A 457 24.75 -16.31 -8.27
N LYS A 458 23.99 -16.89 -9.21
CA LYS A 458 24.50 -17.90 -10.15
C LYS A 458 25.58 -17.32 -11.07
N SER A 459 25.37 -16.12 -11.59
CA SER A 459 26.34 -15.43 -12.43
C SER A 459 27.62 -15.10 -11.69
N VAL A 460 27.52 -14.64 -10.43
CA VAL A 460 28.66 -14.39 -9.55
C VAL A 460 29.46 -15.69 -9.32
N LEU A 461 28.77 -16.79 -8.98
CA LEU A 461 29.40 -18.09 -8.77
C LEU A 461 30.11 -18.59 -10.03
N PHE A 462 29.53 -18.41 -11.21
CA PHE A 462 30.13 -18.79 -12.48
C PHE A 462 31.43 -18.00 -12.73
N LEU A 463 31.41 -16.69 -12.61
CA LEU A 463 32.57 -15.83 -12.80
C LEU A 463 33.70 -16.17 -11.80
N LEU A 464 33.33 -16.33 -10.51
CA LEU A 464 34.31 -16.71 -9.48
C LEU A 464 34.91 -18.08 -9.72
N SER A 465 34.10 -19.06 -10.16
CA SER A 465 34.61 -20.41 -10.45
C SER A 465 35.57 -20.41 -11.63
N SER A 466 35.31 -19.60 -12.66
CA SER A 466 36.22 -19.42 -13.80
C SER A 466 37.56 -18.83 -13.36
N ASN A 467 37.53 -17.70 -12.65
CA ASN A 467 38.73 -17.02 -12.18
C ASN A 467 39.55 -17.91 -11.20
N LEU A 468 38.83 -18.64 -10.32
CA LEU A 468 39.53 -19.59 -9.42
C LEU A 468 40.19 -20.74 -10.20
N GLY A 469 39.54 -21.24 -11.27
CA GLY A 469 40.12 -22.24 -12.17
C GLY A 469 41.39 -21.76 -12.84
N GLU A 470 41.42 -20.52 -13.31
CA GLU A 470 42.62 -19.89 -13.89
C GLU A 470 43.76 -19.78 -12.86
N ILE A 471 43.46 -19.27 -11.66
CA ILE A 471 44.42 -19.14 -10.57
C ILE A 471 45.01 -20.50 -10.19
N LEU A 472 44.17 -21.52 -10.02
CA LEU A 472 44.63 -22.87 -9.66
C LEU A 472 45.46 -23.51 -10.76
N THR A 473 45.10 -23.32 -12.03
CA THR A 473 45.86 -23.82 -13.17
C THR A 473 47.24 -23.20 -13.23
N MET A 474 47.33 -21.89 -13.09
CA MET A 474 48.62 -21.17 -13.05
C MET A 474 49.46 -21.57 -11.83
N PHE A 475 48.83 -21.68 -10.65
CA PHE A 475 49.50 -22.11 -9.43
C PHE A 475 50.08 -23.50 -9.57
N ALA A 476 49.30 -24.46 -10.08
CA ALA A 476 49.74 -25.83 -10.31
C ALA A 476 50.92 -25.90 -11.32
N ALA A 477 50.86 -25.15 -12.41
CA ALA A 477 51.93 -25.09 -13.39
C ALA A 477 53.24 -24.55 -12.81
N VAL A 478 53.19 -23.50 -12.00
CA VAL A 478 54.36 -22.94 -11.33
C VAL A 478 54.91 -23.95 -10.31
N LEU A 479 54.07 -24.61 -9.53
CA LEU A 479 54.45 -25.59 -8.51
C LEU A 479 55.15 -26.80 -9.15
N MET A 480 54.62 -27.30 -10.29
CA MET A 480 55.19 -28.44 -11.03
C MET A 480 56.41 -28.08 -11.91
N GLY A 481 56.84 -26.84 -11.91
CA GLY A 481 57.92 -26.40 -12.73
C GLY A 481 57.68 -26.32 -14.25
N LEU A 482 56.36 -26.38 -14.64
CA LEU A 482 55.94 -26.31 -16.04
C LEU A 482 55.99 -24.89 -16.60
N PRO A 483 56.06 -24.69 -17.93
CA PRO A 483 55.92 -23.38 -18.54
C PRO A 483 54.51 -22.82 -18.22
N SER A 484 54.40 -21.48 -18.24
CA SER A 484 53.09 -20.81 -17.97
C SER A 484 52.04 -21.24 -19.01
N PRO A 485 50.93 -21.89 -18.63
CA PRO A 485 49.90 -22.35 -19.55
C PRO A 485 49.10 -21.22 -20.15
N LEU A 486 49.01 -20.07 -19.49
CA LEU A 486 48.31 -18.89 -19.92
C LEU A 486 49.21 -17.67 -19.93
N GLN A 487 49.16 -16.89 -21.01
CA GLN A 487 49.78 -15.57 -21.10
C GLN A 487 48.83 -14.51 -20.60
N SER A 488 49.32 -13.34 -20.20
CA SER A 488 48.51 -12.21 -19.71
C SER A 488 47.39 -11.84 -20.66
N ALA A 489 47.63 -11.87 -21.97
CA ALA A 489 46.61 -11.61 -22.99
C ALA A 489 45.51 -12.69 -23.01
N HIS A 490 45.83 -13.96 -22.77
CA HIS A 490 44.86 -15.05 -22.71
C HIS A 490 43.96 -14.90 -21.49
N ILE A 491 44.50 -14.53 -20.35
CA ILE A 491 43.76 -14.33 -19.09
C ILE A 491 42.74 -13.17 -19.25
N LEU A 492 43.18 -12.04 -19.79
CA LEU A 492 42.28 -10.90 -20.06
C LEU A 492 41.18 -11.28 -21.04
N TRP A 493 41.52 -12.01 -22.12
CA TRP A 493 40.54 -12.46 -23.10
C TRP A 493 39.50 -13.43 -22.52
N ILE A 494 39.93 -14.39 -21.67
CA ILE A 494 38.99 -15.34 -21.02
C ILE A 494 38.00 -14.59 -20.13
N ASN A 495 38.48 -13.60 -19.38
CA ASN A 495 37.61 -12.77 -18.51
C ASN A 495 36.57 -11.97 -19.32
N ASP A 496 36.99 -11.38 -20.45
CA ASP A 496 36.06 -10.62 -21.30
C ASP A 496 35.06 -11.53 -22.05
N TYR A 497 35.51 -12.66 -22.59
CA TYR A 497 34.66 -13.60 -23.32
C TYR A 497 33.82 -14.49 -22.41
N GLY A 498 34.25 -14.78 -21.20
CA GLY A 498 33.49 -15.54 -20.21
C GLY A 498 32.18 -14.85 -19.78
N ILE A 499 32.11 -13.53 -19.99
CA ILE A 499 30.89 -12.76 -19.73
C ILE A 499 29.81 -13.02 -20.80
N ALA A 500 30.20 -13.17 -22.08
CA ALA A 500 29.28 -13.24 -23.20
C ALA A 500 28.38 -14.52 -23.26
N PRO A 501 28.87 -15.76 -23.02
CA PRO A 501 28.02 -16.96 -23.06
C PRO A 501 27.16 -17.16 -21.81
N GLY A 502 27.59 -16.68 -20.64
CA GLY A 502 26.87 -16.87 -19.37
C GLY A 502 25.61 -16.00 -19.23
N THR A 503 25.57 -14.87 -19.92
CA THR A 503 24.44 -13.94 -19.88
C THR A 503 23.27 -14.34 -20.79
N GLY A 504 23.51 -15.21 -21.79
CA GLY A 504 22.48 -15.68 -22.74
C GLY A 504 21.66 -16.90 -22.27
N ALA A 505 22.12 -17.61 -21.24
CA ALA A 505 21.44 -18.81 -20.76
C ALA A 505 20.53 -18.49 -19.55
N ARG A 506 19.31 -18.07 -19.83
CA ARG A 506 18.20 -17.96 -18.86
C ARG A 506 18.30 -16.82 -17.84
N CYS A 507 18.43 -15.59 -18.28
CA CYS A 507 17.88 -14.45 -17.55
C CYS A 507 16.38 -14.27 -17.80
#